data_649f13d7796a89a4336bed2280718962
#
_entry.id   649f13d7796a89a4336bed2280718962
#
_cell.length_a   1.000
_cell.length_b   1.000
_cell.length_c   1.000
_cell.angle_alpha   90.00
_cell.angle_beta   90.00
_cell.angle_gamma   90.00
#
_symmetry.space_group_name_H-M   'P 1'
#
loop_
_entity.id
_entity.type
_entity.pdbx_description
1 polymer ?
#
loop_
_entity_poly.entity_id
_entity_poly.type
_entity_poly.pdbx_seq_one_letter_code
_entity_poly.pdbx_strand_id
1 'polypeptide(L)'
;MAAYVTKFAPAERAPAHEIWRQAQLFNNDPLLRAVLDAVPNIVLVVNEQRQVVYANKALYVLPGLNPNNSPVGQRPGEILDCAHVDNEPGGCGTTEFCRTCGAARAILGALRGVELLEECRIIQVEGSALDLRVQGTPLEVDGQRFVVFAVEDISHEKRRRALERVFFHDILNTASVLKGFADILENATPAEISLVSEHFARYADRLVDEINAQRELAAAESDELVANLGTVDAHTLLHQLAEAYQHHPVAAERRIVVMPETQPIALTTDATLLGRVLGNMVKNALEACPPGEAVTLACARGGDRVAFSVHNPAYMPRDIQLQVFQRSFSTKGEGRGLGTYSMKLLSEQYLGGRVTFTSAPDDGTTFVATYPVTLVP
;
A
#
# COMPACT_ATOMS: atom_id res chain seq x y z
N MET A 1 -21.69 -40.01 17.00
CA MET A 1 -20.95 -39.48 15.83
C MET A 1 -19.49 -39.83 16.01
N ALA A 2 -18.83 -40.44 15.02
CA ALA A 2 -17.39 -40.72 15.10
C ALA A 2 -16.64 -39.40 15.27
N ALA A 3 -15.72 -39.33 16.25
CA ALA A 3 -14.89 -38.16 16.47
C ALA A 3 -14.06 -37.94 15.21
N TYR A 4 -14.25 -36.81 14.54
CA TYR A 4 -13.44 -36.43 13.38
C TYR A 4 -12.01 -36.15 13.84
N VAL A 5 -11.05 -36.88 13.25
CA VAL A 5 -9.61 -36.69 13.60
C VAL A 5 -9.12 -35.43 12.93
N THR A 6 -8.88 -34.41 13.73
CA THR A 6 -8.34 -33.12 13.27
C THR A 6 -6.81 -33.11 13.27
N LYS A 7 -6.19 -32.21 12.49
CA LYS A 7 -4.73 -32.07 12.42
C LYS A 7 -4.15 -31.10 13.45
N PHE A 8 -5.02 -30.36 14.16
CA PHE A 8 -4.59 -29.43 15.20
C PHE A 8 -5.60 -29.38 16.37
N ALA A 9 -6.51 -28.41 16.45
CA ALA A 9 -7.45 -28.30 17.56
C ALA A 9 -8.74 -29.09 17.30
N PRO A 10 -9.50 -29.50 18.33
CA PRO A 10 -10.75 -30.28 18.18
C PRO A 10 -11.78 -29.63 17.26
N ALA A 11 -12.56 -30.44 16.53
CA ALA A 11 -13.60 -29.96 15.63
C ALA A 11 -14.93 -29.64 16.38
N GLU A 12 -15.08 -30.07 17.60
CA GLU A 12 -16.31 -29.94 18.41
C GLU A 12 -16.83 -28.52 18.41
N ARG A 13 -18.16 -28.41 18.31
CA ARG A 13 -18.91 -27.15 18.38
C ARG A 13 -19.97 -27.24 19.44
N ALA A 14 -20.19 -26.16 20.17
CA ALA A 14 -21.32 -26.03 21.07
C ALA A 14 -22.62 -25.96 20.24
N PRO A 15 -23.71 -26.53 20.74
CA PRO A 15 -25.00 -26.46 20.08
C PRO A 15 -25.57 -25.03 20.12
N ALA A 16 -26.43 -24.68 19.15
CA ALA A 16 -26.94 -23.32 18.97
C ALA A 16 -27.62 -22.74 20.24
N HIS A 17 -28.33 -23.54 21.00
CA HIS A 17 -28.99 -23.09 22.23
C HIS A 17 -27.98 -22.69 23.32
N GLU A 18 -26.85 -23.37 23.40
CA GLU A 18 -25.78 -23.05 24.35
C GLU A 18 -25.05 -21.77 23.94
N ILE A 19 -24.72 -21.63 22.66
CA ILE A 19 -24.14 -20.40 22.10
C ILE A 19 -25.05 -19.21 22.38
N TRP A 20 -26.35 -19.36 22.14
CA TRP A 20 -27.32 -18.31 22.42
C TRP A 20 -27.35 -17.93 23.91
N ARG A 21 -27.35 -18.92 24.82
CA ARG A 21 -27.27 -18.69 26.25
C ARG A 21 -25.99 -17.95 26.67
N GLN A 22 -24.85 -18.38 26.13
CA GLN A 22 -23.56 -17.74 26.38
C GLN A 22 -23.53 -16.30 25.82
N ALA A 23 -24.10 -16.05 24.66
CA ALA A 23 -24.19 -14.71 24.08
C ALA A 23 -25.02 -13.75 24.94
N GLN A 24 -26.06 -14.24 25.65
CA GLN A 24 -26.87 -13.42 26.54
C GLN A 24 -26.05 -12.89 27.74
N LEU A 25 -25.02 -13.61 28.22
CA LEU A 25 -24.18 -13.14 29.32
C LEU A 25 -23.47 -11.80 28.98
N PHE A 26 -23.13 -11.60 27.70
CA PHE A 26 -22.41 -10.41 27.26
C PHE A 26 -23.33 -9.35 26.62
N ASN A 27 -24.48 -9.75 26.07
CA ASN A 27 -25.41 -8.83 25.41
C ASN A 27 -26.38 -8.14 26.35
N ASN A 28 -26.67 -8.74 27.54
CA ASN A 28 -27.66 -8.21 28.46
C ASN A 28 -27.13 -7.12 29.39
N ASP A 29 -25.82 -6.89 29.41
CA ASP A 29 -25.23 -5.80 30.20
C ASP A 29 -24.98 -4.58 29.32
N PRO A 30 -25.78 -3.50 29.42
CA PRO A 30 -25.62 -2.30 28.63
C PRO A 30 -24.29 -1.57 28.86
N LEU A 31 -23.76 -1.63 30.10
CA LEU A 31 -22.48 -1.00 30.45
C LEU A 31 -21.32 -1.73 29.77
N LEU A 32 -21.29 -3.06 29.87
CA LEU A 32 -20.28 -3.89 29.25
C LEU A 32 -20.25 -3.66 27.72
N ARG A 33 -21.43 -3.65 27.09
CA ARG A 33 -21.55 -3.35 25.66
C ARG A 33 -21.01 -1.98 25.31
N ALA A 34 -21.40 -0.94 26.05
CA ALA A 34 -20.94 0.42 25.78
C ALA A 34 -19.42 0.54 25.91
N VAL A 35 -18.81 -0.11 26.89
CA VAL A 35 -17.35 -0.12 27.09
C VAL A 35 -16.67 -0.87 25.94
N LEU A 36 -17.13 -2.06 25.56
CA LEU A 36 -16.54 -2.85 24.49
C LEU A 36 -16.72 -2.17 23.11
N ASP A 37 -17.85 -1.52 22.89
CA ASP A 37 -18.13 -0.77 21.65
C ASP A 37 -17.34 0.55 21.53
N ALA A 38 -16.82 1.07 22.64
CA ALA A 38 -15.94 2.24 22.64
C ALA A 38 -14.49 1.89 22.26
N VAL A 39 -14.11 0.60 22.32
CA VAL A 39 -12.78 0.15 21.90
C VAL A 39 -12.68 0.18 20.38
N PRO A 40 -11.68 0.87 19.78
CA PRO A 40 -11.54 0.96 18.34
C PRO A 40 -11.09 -0.35 17.69
N ASN A 41 -10.42 -1.22 18.46
CA ASN A 41 -9.99 -2.54 17.99
C ASN A 41 -11.14 -3.53 18.02
N ILE A 42 -11.08 -4.54 17.17
CA ILE A 42 -12.05 -5.63 17.18
C ILE A 42 -11.88 -6.43 18.47
N VAL A 43 -12.98 -6.61 19.19
CA VAL A 43 -13.03 -7.45 20.38
C VAL A 43 -14.12 -8.51 20.19
N LEU A 44 -13.67 -9.75 20.22
CA LEU A 44 -14.55 -10.94 20.21
C LEU A 44 -14.46 -11.62 21.57
N VAL A 45 -15.56 -12.18 22.04
CA VAL A 45 -15.53 -13.18 23.12
C VAL A 45 -15.81 -14.53 22.49
N VAL A 46 -14.92 -15.49 22.74
CA VAL A 46 -15.07 -16.85 22.22
C VAL A 46 -15.17 -17.86 23.35
N ASN A 47 -15.97 -18.90 23.15
CA ASN A 47 -16.15 -19.98 24.13
C ASN A 47 -15.06 -21.05 24.04
N GLU A 48 -15.14 -22.11 24.85
CA GLU A 48 -14.18 -23.24 24.84
C GLU A 48 -14.06 -23.95 23.48
N GLN A 49 -15.12 -23.96 22.66
CA GLN A 49 -15.14 -24.52 21.32
C GLN A 49 -14.64 -23.51 20.28
N ARG A 50 -14.11 -22.38 20.70
CA ARG A 50 -13.58 -21.27 19.87
C ARG A 50 -14.63 -20.58 19.01
N GLN A 51 -15.92 -20.70 19.38
CA GLN A 51 -17.02 -20.03 18.70
C GLN A 51 -17.28 -18.67 19.33
N VAL A 52 -17.52 -17.67 18.51
CA VAL A 52 -17.82 -16.30 18.94
C VAL A 52 -19.19 -16.27 19.62
N VAL A 53 -19.25 -15.73 20.82
CA VAL A 53 -20.45 -15.48 21.59
C VAL A 53 -20.77 -13.98 21.70
N TYR A 54 -19.76 -13.13 21.48
CA TYR A 54 -19.90 -11.67 21.42
C TYR A 54 -18.90 -11.07 20.45
N ALA A 55 -19.30 -10.00 19.74
CA ALA A 55 -18.44 -9.16 18.93
C ALA A 55 -18.83 -7.69 19.12
N ASN A 56 -17.83 -6.81 19.28
CA ASN A 56 -18.08 -5.37 19.34
C ASN A 56 -18.31 -4.77 17.93
N LYS A 57 -18.78 -3.52 17.88
CA LYS A 57 -19.11 -2.84 16.61
C LYS A 57 -17.91 -2.66 15.68
N ALA A 58 -16.67 -2.64 16.19
CA ALA A 58 -15.47 -2.49 15.39
C ALA A 58 -15.30 -3.63 14.37
N LEU A 59 -15.84 -4.84 14.64
CA LEU A 59 -15.84 -5.94 13.68
C LEU A 59 -16.50 -5.55 12.36
N TYR A 60 -17.61 -4.82 12.39
CA TYR A 60 -18.43 -4.53 11.20
C TYR A 60 -17.86 -3.39 10.32
N VAL A 61 -16.76 -2.77 10.77
CA VAL A 61 -16.04 -1.76 9.97
C VAL A 61 -14.98 -2.40 9.07
N LEU A 62 -14.62 -3.66 9.30
CA LEU A 62 -13.67 -4.40 8.46
C LEU A 62 -14.19 -4.52 7.02
N PRO A 63 -13.40 -4.10 6.01
CA PRO A 63 -13.76 -4.31 4.61
C PRO A 63 -13.94 -5.79 4.28
N GLY A 64 -14.98 -6.10 3.49
CA GLY A 64 -15.24 -7.47 3.04
C GLY A 64 -16.14 -8.30 3.99
N LEU A 65 -16.47 -7.80 5.18
CA LEU A 65 -17.45 -8.48 6.02
C LEU A 65 -18.88 -8.16 5.57
N ASN A 66 -19.70 -9.22 5.43
CA ASN A 66 -21.12 -9.04 5.17
C ASN A 66 -21.85 -8.66 6.49
N PRO A 67 -22.36 -7.43 6.64
CA PRO A 67 -23.00 -6.98 7.88
C PRO A 67 -24.28 -7.76 8.24
N ASN A 68 -24.83 -8.52 7.28
CA ASN A 68 -26.01 -9.37 7.52
C ASN A 68 -25.64 -10.76 8.05
N ASN A 69 -24.36 -11.11 8.13
CA ASN A 69 -23.91 -12.41 8.62
C ASN A 69 -23.55 -12.29 10.10
N SER A 70 -24.34 -12.92 10.98
CA SER A 70 -24.07 -12.90 12.42
C SER A 70 -22.73 -13.61 12.71
N PRO A 71 -21.78 -12.99 13.42
CA PRO A 71 -20.53 -13.64 13.81
C PRO A 71 -20.75 -14.69 14.91
N VAL A 72 -21.88 -14.62 15.63
CA VAL A 72 -22.17 -15.50 16.78
C VAL A 72 -22.32 -16.95 16.31
N GLY A 73 -21.56 -17.84 16.94
CA GLY A 73 -21.49 -19.27 16.58
C GLY A 73 -20.42 -19.62 15.57
N GLN A 74 -19.85 -18.63 14.87
CA GLN A 74 -18.74 -18.83 13.96
C GLN A 74 -17.39 -18.80 14.71
N ARG A 75 -16.35 -19.34 14.12
CA ARG A 75 -14.97 -19.19 14.60
C ARG A 75 -14.29 -18.01 13.92
N PRO A 76 -13.28 -17.35 14.55
CA PRO A 76 -12.70 -16.14 14.00
C PRO A 76 -12.20 -16.23 12.53
N GLY A 77 -11.59 -17.34 12.13
CA GLY A 77 -11.16 -17.52 10.74
C GLY A 77 -12.31 -17.70 9.75
N GLU A 78 -13.48 -18.15 10.20
CA GLU A 78 -14.70 -18.25 9.37
C GLU A 78 -15.30 -16.85 9.13
N ILE A 79 -15.22 -15.98 10.13
CA ILE A 79 -15.65 -14.59 10.03
C ILE A 79 -14.72 -13.78 9.10
N LEU A 80 -13.41 -14.06 9.18
CA LEU A 80 -12.37 -13.35 8.42
C LEU A 80 -12.11 -13.96 7.03
N ASP A 81 -12.94 -14.90 6.60
CA ASP A 81 -12.87 -15.57 5.29
C ASP A 81 -11.49 -16.20 5.00
N CYS A 82 -10.93 -16.89 6.00
CA CYS A 82 -9.62 -17.53 5.88
C CYS A 82 -9.66 -18.68 4.86
N ALA A 83 -8.80 -18.65 3.85
CA ALA A 83 -8.71 -19.65 2.78
C ALA A 83 -8.47 -21.10 3.27
N HIS A 84 -8.06 -21.28 4.52
CA HIS A 84 -7.81 -22.60 5.12
C HIS A 84 -9.02 -23.18 5.88
N VAL A 85 -10.13 -22.45 5.96
CA VAL A 85 -11.33 -22.89 6.73
C VAL A 85 -11.92 -24.16 6.13
N ASP A 86 -12.02 -24.23 4.80
CA ASP A 86 -12.67 -25.33 4.09
C ASP A 86 -11.74 -26.49 3.78
N ASN A 87 -10.45 -26.40 4.15
CA ASN A 87 -9.49 -27.51 3.92
C ASN A 87 -9.77 -28.76 4.78
N GLU A 88 -10.51 -28.60 5.87
CA GLU A 88 -10.96 -29.69 6.74
C GLU A 88 -12.41 -29.46 7.19
N PRO A 89 -13.24 -30.49 7.30
CA PRO A 89 -14.66 -30.36 7.68
C PRO A 89 -14.89 -29.73 9.07
N GLY A 90 -13.86 -29.72 9.91
CA GLY A 90 -13.92 -29.09 11.24
C GLY A 90 -13.88 -27.58 11.24
N GLY A 91 -13.52 -26.94 10.11
CA GLY A 91 -13.42 -25.48 9.98
C GLY A 91 -12.19 -24.87 10.63
N CYS A 92 -12.28 -23.59 10.97
CA CYS A 92 -11.16 -22.83 11.55
C CYS A 92 -10.57 -23.51 12.80
N GLY A 93 -9.25 -23.59 12.86
CA GLY A 93 -8.46 -24.17 13.96
C GLY A 93 -8.20 -25.66 13.83
N THR A 94 -8.73 -26.38 12.81
CA THR A 94 -8.63 -27.84 12.73
C THR A 94 -7.58 -28.31 11.71
N THR A 95 -7.16 -27.46 10.81
CA THR A 95 -6.21 -27.78 9.73
C THR A 95 -4.76 -27.75 10.20
N GLU A 96 -3.85 -28.34 9.43
CA GLU A 96 -2.41 -28.28 9.70
C GLU A 96 -1.85 -26.85 9.69
N PHE A 97 -2.36 -25.98 8.82
CA PHE A 97 -1.99 -24.57 8.74
C PHE A 97 -2.27 -23.80 10.04
N CYS A 98 -3.26 -24.25 10.83
CA CYS A 98 -3.59 -23.62 12.09
C CYS A 98 -2.52 -23.80 13.19
N ARG A 99 -1.55 -24.70 13.02
CA ARG A 99 -0.42 -24.88 13.95
C ARG A 99 0.47 -23.66 14.03
N THR A 100 0.62 -22.94 12.92
CA THR A 100 1.43 -21.71 12.82
C THR A 100 0.60 -20.44 12.87
N CYS A 101 -0.74 -20.57 12.95
CA CYS A 101 -1.65 -19.43 13.02
C CYS A 101 -1.62 -18.79 14.41
N GLY A 102 -1.20 -17.51 14.49
CA GLY A 102 -1.16 -16.75 15.74
C GLY A 102 -2.53 -16.64 16.41
N ALA A 103 -3.61 -16.46 15.64
CA ALA A 103 -4.97 -16.40 16.19
C ALA A 103 -5.38 -17.70 16.91
N ALA A 104 -5.11 -18.85 16.28
CA ALA A 104 -5.41 -20.15 16.88
C ALA A 104 -4.56 -20.40 18.15
N ARG A 105 -3.28 -19.99 18.13
CA ARG A 105 -2.36 -20.12 19.26
C ARG A 105 -2.78 -19.22 20.43
N ALA A 106 -3.15 -17.97 20.18
CA ALA A 106 -3.59 -17.02 21.19
C ALA A 106 -4.86 -17.52 21.89
N ILE A 107 -5.87 -17.96 21.14
CA ILE A 107 -7.12 -18.49 21.70
C ILE A 107 -6.87 -19.76 22.51
N LEU A 108 -6.12 -20.73 21.97
CA LEU A 108 -5.83 -21.98 22.68
C LEU A 108 -4.92 -21.77 23.89
N GLY A 109 -4.04 -20.78 23.88
CA GLY A 109 -3.24 -20.37 25.03
C GLY A 109 -4.12 -19.83 26.16
N ALA A 110 -5.02 -18.92 25.82
CA ALA A 110 -5.94 -18.33 26.77
C ALA A 110 -6.92 -19.35 27.38
N LEU A 111 -7.42 -20.32 26.60
CA LEU A 111 -8.21 -21.42 27.12
C LEU A 111 -7.45 -22.31 28.14
N ARG A 112 -6.12 -22.30 28.10
CA ARG A 112 -5.26 -22.95 29.10
C ARG A 112 -4.85 -22.05 30.25
N GLY A 113 -5.39 -20.81 30.31
CA GLY A 113 -5.11 -19.82 31.34
C GLY A 113 -3.87 -18.96 31.10
N VAL A 114 -3.31 -18.98 29.86
CA VAL A 114 -2.12 -18.19 29.52
C VAL A 114 -2.53 -17.09 28.54
N GLU A 115 -2.32 -15.82 28.93
CA GLU A 115 -2.47 -14.70 28.01
C GLU A 115 -1.35 -14.72 26.97
N LEU A 116 -1.71 -14.60 25.68
CA LEU A 116 -0.77 -14.59 24.58
C LEU A 116 -1.08 -13.45 23.59
N LEU A 117 -0.02 -12.76 23.22
CA LEU A 117 0.00 -11.77 22.12
C LEU A 117 0.79 -12.36 20.96
N GLU A 118 0.16 -12.48 19.80
CA GLU A 118 0.73 -13.11 18.61
C GLU A 118 0.49 -12.24 17.37
N GLU A 119 1.32 -12.42 16.35
CA GLU A 119 1.01 -11.92 15.02
C GLU A 119 0.42 -13.04 14.16
N CYS A 120 -0.55 -12.70 13.33
CA CYS A 120 -1.26 -13.64 12.48
C CYS A 120 -1.43 -13.06 11.09
N ARG A 121 -1.04 -13.82 10.07
CA ARG A 121 -1.35 -13.49 8.69
C ARG A 121 -2.45 -14.40 8.19
N ILE A 122 -3.60 -13.82 7.81
CA ILE A 122 -4.73 -14.53 7.23
C ILE A 122 -4.76 -14.26 5.73
N ILE A 123 -4.70 -15.31 4.95
CA ILE A 123 -4.97 -15.24 3.51
C ILE A 123 -6.45 -15.49 3.32
N GLN A 124 -7.16 -14.55 2.71
CA GLN A 124 -8.58 -14.64 2.42
C GLN A 124 -8.83 -15.45 1.13
N VAL A 125 -10.03 -15.99 0.98
CA VAL A 125 -10.41 -16.81 -0.19
C VAL A 125 -10.21 -16.04 -1.50
N GLU A 126 -10.44 -14.71 -1.52
CA GLU A 126 -10.21 -13.84 -2.67
C GLU A 126 -8.71 -13.56 -2.97
N GLY A 127 -7.80 -14.09 -2.16
CA GLY A 127 -6.35 -13.93 -2.33
C GLY A 127 -5.76 -12.69 -1.65
N SER A 128 -6.56 -11.84 -1.04
CA SER A 128 -6.07 -10.75 -0.18
C SER A 128 -5.48 -11.29 1.12
N ALA A 129 -4.59 -10.52 1.75
CA ALA A 129 -3.96 -10.91 3.00
C ALA A 129 -4.18 -9.83 4.07
N LEU A 130 -4.60 -10.26 5.25
CA LEU A 130 -4.69 -9.45 6.45
C LEU A 130 -3.52 -9.80 7.38
N ASP A 131 -2.75 -8.80 7.78
CA ASP A 131 -1.74 -8.93 8.83
C ASP A 131 -2.35 -8.39 10.13
N LEU A 132 -2.53 -9.28 11.10
CA LEU A 132 -3.23 -8.98 12.34
C LEU A 132 -2.29 -9.14 13.54
N ARG A 133 -2.42 -8.26 14.53
CA ARG A 133 -1.94 -8.48 15.89
C ARG A 133 -3.11 -8.96 16.71
N VAL A 134 -2.96 -10.10 17.38
CA VAL A 134 -4.05 -10.76 18.10
C VAL A 134 -3.64 -11.06 19.53
N GLN A 135 -4.54 -10.80 20.46
CA GLN A 135 -4.32 -11.08 21.89
C GLN A 135 -5.47 -11.95 22.40
N GLY A 136 -5.13 -13.05 23.06
CA GLY A 136 -6.08 -13.91 23.75
C GLY A 136 -5.90 -13.78 25.26
N THR A 137 -6.92 -13.29 25.97
CA THR A 137 -6.92 -13.13 27.43
C THR A 137 -7.96 -14.08 28.04
N PRO A 138 -7.59 -14.92 29.02
CA PRO A 138 -8.53 -15.79 29.72
C PRO A 138 -9.63 -14.97 30.42
N LEU A 139 -10.87 -15.45 30.34
CA LEU A 139 -12.01 -14.88 31.03
C LEU A 139 -12.88 -16.01 31.60
N GLU A 140 -13.28 -15.89 32.85
CA GLU A 140 -14.24 -16.81 33.50
C GLU A 140 -15.48 -16.03 33.91
N VAL A 141 -16.65 -16.50 33.49
CA VAL A 141 -17.95 -15.93 33.84
C VAL A 141 -18.89 -17.08 34.23
N ASP A 142 -19.49 -17.01 35.40
CA ASP A 142 -20.42 -18.02 35.91
C ASP A 142 -19.86 -19.45 35.86
N GLY A 143 -18.57 -19.62 36.16
CA GLY A 143 -17.87 -20.91 36.11
C GLY A 143 -17.64 -21.49 34.71
N GLN A 144 -17.90 -20.70 33.65
CA GLN A 144 -17.59 -21.05 32.26
C GLN A 144 -16.38 -20.28 31.77
N ARG A 145 -15.54 -20.96 30.98
CA ARG A 145 -14.33 -20.35 30.44
C ARG A 145 -14.59 -19.75 29.05
N PHE A 146 -14.12 -18.53 28.90
CA PHE A 146 -14.14 -17.78 27.65
C PHE A 146 -12.74 -17.21 27.38
N VAL A 147 -12.58 -16.66 26.20
CA VAL A 147 -11.41 -15.86 25.82
C VAL A 147 -11.89 -14.52 25.29
N VAL A 148 -11.39 -13.45 25.86
CA VAL A 148 -11.44 -12.13 25.23
C VAL A 148 -10.35 -12.13 24.16
N PHE A 149 -10.77 -12.03 22.91
CA PHE A 149 -9.89 -12.08 21.76
C PHE A 149 -9.91 -10.72 21.05
N ALA A 150 -8.85 -9.94 21.29
CA ALA A 150 -8.64 -8.65 20.64
C ALA A 150 -7.89 -8.82 19.33
N VAL A 151 -8.29 -8.07 18.31
CA VAL A 151 -7.70 -8.12 16.96
C VAL A 151 -7.46 -6.70 16.49
N GLU A 152 -6.24 -6.43 16.06
CA GLU A 152 -5.79 -5.17 15.47
C GLU A 152 -5.26 -5.44 14.06
N ASP A 153 -5.73 -4.71 13.06
CA ASP A 153 -5.16 -4.78 11.71
C ASP A 153 -3.87 -3.97 11.64
N ILE A 154 -2.75 -4.67 11.51
CA ILE A 154 -1.41 -4.09 11.38
C ILE A 154 -0.87 -4.14 9.94
N SER A 155 -1.75 -4.38 8.96
CA SER A 155 -1.34 -4.50 7.55
C SER A 155 -0.67 -3.23 7.03
N HIS A 156 -1.20 -2.06 7.43
CA HIS A 156 -0.59 -0.77 7.08
C HIS A 156 0.76 -0.57 7.77
N GLU A 157 0.86 -0.89 9.06
CA GLU A 157 2.10 -0.80 9.83
C GLU A 157 3.19 -1.71 9.25
N LYS A 158 2.85 -2.97 8.95
CA LYS A 158 3.79 -3.92 8.33
C LYS A 158 4.24 -3.48 6.94
N ARG A 159 3.31 -3.01 6.12
CA ARG A 159 3.65 -2.46 4.81
C ARG A 159 4.61 -1.28 4.92
N ARG A 160 4.33 -0.32 5.82
CA ARG A 160 5.22 0.81 6.07
C ARG A 160 6.60 0.36 6.53
N ARG A 161 6.70 -0.52 7.53
CA ARG A 161 7.99 -1.05 8.02
C ARG A 161 8.79 -1.80 6.95
N ALA A 162 8.12 -2.59 6.11
CA ALA A 162 8.79 -3.29 5.01
C ALA A 162 9.42 -2.30 4.02
N LEU A 163 8.71 -1.21 3.72
CA LEU A 163 9.19 -0.16 2.82
C LEU A 163 10.33 0.66 3.42
N GLU A 164 10.21 1.04 4.70
CA GLU A 164 11.29 1.71 5.42
C GLU A 164 12.58 0.86 5.37
N ARG A 165 12.46 -0.45 5.53
CA ARG A 165 13.60 -1.36 5.46
C ARG A 165 14.25 -1.39 4.07
N VAL A 166 13.44 -1.50 3.02
CA VAL A 166 13.93 -1.47 1.62
C VAL A 166 14.60 -0.13 1.33
N PHE A 167 13.96 0.96 1.73
CA PHE A 167 14.47 2.32 1.56
C PHE A 167 15.84 2.53 2.24
N PHE A 168 15.96 2.15 3.52
CA PHE A 168 17.24 2.28 4.24
C PHE A 168 18.33 1.40 3.63
N HIS A 169 17.97 0.19 3.17
CA HIS A 169 18.91 -0.68 2.47
C HIS A 169 19.44 0.01 1.19
N ASP A 170 18.58 0.61 0.40
CA ASP A 170 18.95 1.23 -0.88
C ASP A 170 19.74 2.52 -0.67
N ILE A 171 19.37 3.34 0.31
CA ILE A 171 20.18 4.52 0.73
C ILE A 171 21.58 4.08 1.17
N LEU A 172 21.68 3.05 2.01
CA LEU A 172 22.97 2.57 2.50
C LEU A 172 23.84 2.04 1.37
N ASN A 173 23.25 1.36 0.38
CA ASN A 173 23.95 0.88 -0.80
C ASN A 173 24.50 2.06 -1.63
N THR A 174 23.66 3.05 -1.93
CA THR A 174 24.08 4.24 -2.70
C THR A 174 25.13 5.06 -1.93
N ALA A 175 24.95 5.25 -0.63
CA ALA A 175 25.93 5.93 0.23
C ALA A 175 27.26 5.17 0.31
N SER A 176 27.24 3.82 0.33
CA SER A 176 28.44 2.98 0.32
C SER A 176 29.23 3.13 -0.99
N VAL A 177 28.54 3.26 -2.13
CA VAL A 177 29.19 3.55 -3.42
C VAL A 177 29.81 4.93 -3.41
N LEU A 178 29.12 5.95 -2.89
CA LEU A 178 29.67 7.30 -2.72
C LEU A 178 30.92 7.32 -1.84
N LYS A 179 30.89 6.57 -0.73
CA LYS A 179 32.06 6.39 0.12
C LYS A 179 33.22 5.73 -0.63
N GLY A 180 32.95 4.69 -1.41
CA GLY A 180 33.97 4.06 -2.27
C GLY A 180 34.61 5.02 -3.27
N PHE A 181 33.82 5.92 -3.87
CA PHE A 181 34.37 6.97 -4.74
C PHE A 181 35.23 7.98 -3.96
N ALA A 182 34.82 8.36 -2.73
CA ALA A 182 35.62 9.23 -1.88
C ALA A 182 36.98 8.60 -1.51
N ASP A 183 36.99 7.31 -1.15
CA ASP A 183 38.20 6.54 -0.86
C ASP A 183 39.16 6.48 -2.08
N ILE A 184 38.61 6.35 -3.30
CA ILE A 184 39.38 6.38 -4.55
C ILE A 184 39.97 7.78 -4.78
N LEU A 185 39.19 8.84 -4.55
CA LEU A 185 39.62 10.23 -4.79
C LEU A 185 40.80 10.64 -3.89
N GLU A 186 40.98 10.04 -2.71
CA GLU A 186 42.11 10.31 -1.83
C GLU A 186 43.48 9.99 -2.48
N ASN A 187 43.53 9.03 -3.42
CA ASN A 187 44.76 8.55 -4.04
C ASN A 187 44.75 8.65 -5.58
N ALA A 188 43.72 9.34 -6.16
CA ALA A 188 43.51 9.39 -7.60
C ALA A 188 44.48 10.32 -8.34
N THR A 189 44.88 9.93 -9.52
CA THR A 189 45.58 10.80 -10.47
C THR A 189 44.65 11.89 -11.04
N PRO A 190 45.18 13.01 -11.59
CA PRO A 190 44.34 14.05 -12.19
C PRO A 190 43.39 13.57 -13.30
N ALA A 191 43.75 12.52 -14.04
CA ALA A 191 42.91 11.95 -15.07
C ALA A 191 41.73 11.11 -14.48
N GLU A 192 41.98 10.39 -13.39
CA GLU A 192 41.00 9.61 -12.65
C GLU A 192 40.03 10.50 -11.88
N ILE A 193 40.45 11.63 -11.35
CA ILE A 193 39.61 12.60 -10.65
C ILE A 193 38.40 13.03 -11.50
N SER A 194 38.63 13.37 -12.76
CA SER A 194 37.54 13.82 -13.64
C SER A 194 36.49 12.74 -13.83
N LEU A 195 36.90 11.50 -14.08
CA LEU A 195 35.98 10.37 -14.27
C LEU A 195 35.22 10.02 -12.99
N VAL A 196 35.94 9.95 -11.85
CA VAL A 196 35.34 9.61 -10.55
C VAL A 196 34.39 10.71 -10.08
N SER A 197 34.73 12.00 -10.31
CA SER A 197 33.86 13.13 -9.93
C SER A 197 32.53 13.11 -10.68
N GLU A 198 32.52 12.75 -11.96
CA GLU A 198 31.28 12.63 -12.73
C GLU A 198 30.37 11.50 -12.19
N HIS A 199 30.98 10.37 -11.86
CA HIS A 199 30.26 9.26 -11.26
C HIS A 199 29.75 9.62 -9.85
N PHE A 200 30.58 10.25 -9.02
CA PHE A 200 30.22 10.71 -7.69
C PHE A 200 29.01 11.65 -7.72
N ALA A 201 29.03 12.67 -8.58
CA ALA A 201 27.91 13.60 -8.75
C ALA A 201 26.61 12.86 -9.11
N ARG A 202 26.68 11.95 -10.06
CA ARG A 202 25.52 11.13 -10.51
C ARG A 202 24.91 10.28 -9.38
N TYR A 203 25.74 9.66 -8.54
CA TYR A 203 25.27 8.87 -7.40
C TYR A 203 24.77 9.76 -6.26
N ALA A 204 25.35 10.93 -6.06
CA ALA A 204 24.88 11.91 -5.08
C ALA A 204 23.48 12.45 -5.47
N ASP A 205 23.27 12.83 -6.72
CA ASP A 205 21.97 13.25 -7.24
C ASP A 205 20.93 12.14 -7.09
N ARG A 206 21.31 10.90 -7.41
CA ARG A 206 20.44 9.73 -7.22
C ARG A 206 20.02 9.55 -5.77
N LEU A 207 20.96 9.69 -4.82
CA LEU A 207 20.66 9.57 -3.39
C LEU A 207 19.65 10.64 -2.93
N VAL A 208 19.84 11.87 -3.37
CA VAL A 208 18.92 12.98 -3.07
C VAL A 208 17.54 12.72 -3.66
N ASP A 209 17.46 12.25 -4.89
CA ASP A 209 16.20 11.87 -5.55
C ASP A 209 15.46 10.77 -4.77
N GLU A 210 16.16 9.72 -4.35
CA GLU A 210 15.58 8.61 -3.58
C GLU A 210 15.04 9.08 -2.21
N ILE A 211 15.79 9.92 -1.50
CA ILE A 211 15.35 10.50 -0.22
C ILE A 211 14.10 11.37 -0.40
N ASN A 212 14.08 12.23 -1.42
CA ASN A 212 12.95 13.11 -1.68
C ASN A 212 11.70 12.32 -2.07
N ALA A 213 11.84 11.33 -2.96
CA ALA A 213 10.72 10.46 -3.38
C ALA A 213 10.10 9.74 -2.18
N GLN A 214 10.92 9.22 -1.26
CA GLN A 214 10.41 8.54 -0.07
C GLN A 214 9.75 9.48 0.94
N ARG A 215 10.33 10.67 1.16
CA ARG A 215 9.73 11.69 2.04
C ARG A 215 8.35 12.11 1.56
N GLU A 216 8.21 12.28 0.26
CA GLU A 216 6.94 12.64 -0.37
C GLU A 216 5.90 11.52 -0.26
N LEU A 217 6.33 10.28 -0.47
CA LEU A 217 5.46 9.12 -0.32
C LEU A 217 4.99 8.95 1.12
N ALA A 218 5.89 9.09 2.10
CA ALA A 218 5.55 8.99 3.51
C ALA A 218 4.55 10.07 3.94
N ALA A 219 4.73 11.33 3.49
CA ALA A 219 3.79 12.41 3.75
C ALA A 219 2.42 12.18 3.10
N ALA A 220 2.39 11.60 1.89
CA ALA A 220 1.15 11.28 1.19
C ALA A 220 0.41 10.09 1.81
N GLU A 221 1.10 9.15 2.46
CA GLU A 221 0.49 7.99 3.09
C GLU A 221 0.00 8.24 4.51
N SER A 222 0.53 9.26 5.18
CA SER A 222 0.12 9.63 6.54
C SER A 222 -1.08 10.60 6.59
N ASP A 223 -1.68 10.95 5.44
CA ASP A 223 -2.70 11.99 5.32
C ASP A 223 -2.27 13.36 5.92
N GLU A 224 -0.97 13.54 6.15
CA GLU A 224 -0.41 14.81 6.66
C GLU A 224 -0.23 15.86 5.56
N LEU A 225 -0.36 15.44 4.30
CA LEU A 225 -0.15 16.29 3.14
C LEU A 225 -1.43 17.09 2.87
N VAL A 226 -1.37 18.40 3.07
CA VAL A 226 -2.46 19.32 2.76
C VAL A 226 -2.17 20.00 1.42
N ALA A 227 -3.08 19.84 0.45
CA ALA A 227 -2.93 20.48 -0.86
C ALA A 227 -3.05 22.02 -0.73
N ASN A 228 -2.06 22.75 -1.24
CA ASN A 228 -2.04 24.20 -1.30
C ASN A 228 -2.59 24.68 -2.65
N LEU A 229 -3.87 25.01 -2.69
CA LEU A 229 -4.58 25.34 -3.93
C LEU A 229 -4.22 26.72 -4.44
N GLY A 230 -3.87 26.80 -5.71
CA GLY A 230 -3.59 28.03 -6.45
C GLY A 230 -4.00 27.94 -7.91
N THR A 231 -4.04 29.06 -8.61
CA THR A 231 -4.27 29.07 -10.06
C THR A 231 -2.98 28.71 -10.79
N VAL A 232 -3.04 27.68 -11.60
CA VAL A 232 -1.92 27.16 -12.41
C VAL A 232 -2.27 27.28 -13.88
N ASP A 233 -1.37 27.87 -14.66
CA ASP A 233 -1.44 27.80 -16.12
C ASP A 233 -0.75 26.51 -16.61
N ALA A 234 -1.51 25.65 -17.27
CA ALA A 234 -1.07 24.31 -17.67
C ALA A 234 0.11 24.35 -18.66
N HIS A 235 0.07 25.28 -19.60
CA HIS A 235 1.11 25.37 -20.62
C HIS A 235 2.43 25.91 -20.04
N THR A 236 2.32 26.94 -19.20
CA THR A 236 3.49 27.47 -18.46
C THR A 236 4.15 26.38 -17.61
N LEU A 237 3.37 25.55 -16.90
CA LEU A 237 3.90 24.45 -16.12
C LEU A 237 4.62 23.42 -16.98
N LEU A 238 4.07 23.05 -18.15
CA LEU A 238 4.73 22.11 -19.07
C LEU A 238 6.05 22.67 -19.62
N HIS A 239 6.11 23.96 -19.93
CA HIS A 239 7.35 24.61 -20.36
C HIS A 239 8.42 24.65 -19.29
N GLN A 240 8.05 24.99 -18.05
CA GLN A 240 8.98 24.95 -16.90
C GLN A 240 9.54 23.54 -16.68
N LEU A 241 8.71 22.51 -16.77
CA LEU A 241 9.16 21.13 -16.67
C LEU A 241 10.08 20.73 -17.84
N ALA A 242 9.72 21.10 -19.07
CA ALA A 242 10.57 20.81 -20.23
C ALA A 242 11.94 21.47 -20.10
N GLU A 243 12.02 22.72 -19.66
CA GLU A 243 13.27 23.43 -19.44
C GLU A 243 14.11 22.77 -18.34
N ALA A 244 13.50 22.43 -17.20
CA ALA A 244 14.17 21.78 -16.08
C ALA A 244 14.78 20.42 -16.49
N TYR A 245 14.03 19.61 -17.24
CA TYR A 245 14.50 18.30 -17.65
C TYR A 245 15.42 18.32 -18.88
N GLN A 246 15.39 19.36 -19.75
CA GLN A 246 16.26 19.45 -20.91
C GLN A 246 17.74 19.48 -20.53
N HIS A 247 18.06 20.04 -19.36
CA HIS A 247 19.42 20.10 -18.81
C HIS A 247 19.75 18.94 -17.85
N HIS A 248 18.77 18.07 -17.58
CA HIS A 248 18.96 16.93 -16.70
C HIS A 248 19.72 15.80 -17.42
N PRO A 249 20.64 15.05 -16.77
CA PRO A 249 21.38 13.95 -17.39
C PRO A 249 20.50 12.89 -18.06
N VAL A 250 19.27 12.69 -17.57
CA VAL A 250 18.30 11.75 -18.14
C VAL A 250 17.86 12.13 -19.57
N ALA A 251 17.95 13.41 -19.93
CA ALA A 251 17.60 13.90 -21.27
C ALA A 251 18.79 13.88 -22.25
N ALA A 252 19.97 13.36 -21.84
CA ALA A 252 21.12 13.26 -22.73
C ALA A 252 20.75 12.55 -24.05
N GLU A 253 21.09 13.18 -25.18
CA GLU A 253 20.77 12.71 -26.56
C GLU A 253 19.27 12.60 -26.89
N ARG A 254 18.39 13.22 -26.09
CA ARG A 254 16.93 13.21 -26.27
C ARG A 254 16.40 14.64 -26.37
N ARG A 255 15.25 14.79 -27.00
CA ARG A 255 14.57 16.09 -27.10
C ARG A 255 13.28 16.07 -26.32
N ILE A 256 12.92 17.20 -25.74
CA ILE A 256 11.62 17.40 -25.13
C ILE A 256 10.85 18.42 -25.99
N VAL A 257 9.65 18.07 -26.42
CA VAL A 257 8.80 18.90 -27.27
C VAL A 257 7.50 19.17 -26.52
N VAL A 258 7.20 20.44 -26.29
CA VAL A 258 5.90 20.86 -25.78
C VAL A 258 5.01 21.22 -26.97
N MET A 259 3.88 20.55 -27.08
CA MET A 259 2.91 20.80 -28.15
C MET A 259 2.25 22.18 -27.94
N PRO A 260 2.11 22.99 -29.00
CA PRO A 260 1.48 24.29 -28.87
C PRO A 260 -0.01 24.15 -28.55
N GLU A 261 -0.49 24.96 -27.62
CA GLU A 261 -1.92 25.10 -27.30
C GLU A 261 -2.54 26.28 -28.04
N THR A 262 -3.80 26.13 -28.43
CA THR A 262 -4.52 27.20 -29.11
C THR A 262 -5.18 28.19 -28.16
N GLN A 263 -5.36 27.81 -26.87
CA GLN A 263 -5.96 28.65 -25.83
C GLN A 263 -5.30 28.40 -24.47
N PRO A 264 -5.16 29.45 -23.62
CA PRO A 264 -4.66 29.27 -22.26
C PRO A 264 -5.58 28.35 -21.45
N ILE A 265 -4.97 27.41 -20.73
CA ILE A 265 -5.68 26.46 -19.86
C ILE A 265 -5.24 26.75 -18.43
N ALA A 266 -6.14 27.39 -17.66
CA ALA A 266 -5.95 27.59 -16.23
C ALA A 266 -6.75 26.55 -15.42
N LEU A 267 -6.14 26.05 -14.33
CA LEU A 267 -6.81 25.18 -13.37
C LEU A 267 -6.46 25.58 -11.94
N THR A 268 -7.39 25.35 -11.01
CA THR A 268 -7.15 25.56 -9.57
C THR A 268 -6.74 24.22 -8.96
N THR A 269 -5.48 24.15 -8.55
CA THR A 269 -4.86 22.92 -8.04
C THR A 269 -3.62 23.24 -7.22
N ASP A 270 -2.96 22.23 -6.65
CA ASP A 270 -1.63 22.39 -6.05
C ASP A 270 -0.54 22.27 -7.12
N ALA A 271 0.15 23.38 -7.40
CA ALA A 271 1.20 23.46 -8.42
C ALA A 271 2.39 22.52 -8.11
N THR A 272 2.73 22.35 -6.83
CA THR A 272 3.85 21.51 -6.38
C THR A 272 3.54 20.03 -6.60
N LEU A 273 2.37 19.58 -6.15
CA LEU A 273 1.95 18.19 -6.31
C LEU A 273 1.72 17.83 -7.79
N LEU A 274 1.08 18.73 -8.55
CA LEU A 274 0.90 18.54 -9.99
C LEU A 274 2.25 18.49 -10.71
N GLY A 275 3.17 19.41 -10.39
CA GLY A 275 4.52 19.43 -10.95
C GLY A 275 5.30 18.12 -10.67
N ARG A 276 5.12 17.53 -9.50
CA ARG A 276 5.71 16.22 -9.14
C ARG A 276 5.15 15.07 -9.97
N VAL A 277 3.83 15.02 -10.13
CA VAL A 277 3.20 13.98 -10.97
C VAL A 277 3.70 14.07 -12.40
N LEU A 278 3.66 15.27 -13.00
CA LEU A 278 4.10 15.49 -14.37
C LEU A 278 5.61 15.29 -14.53
N GLY A 279 6.42 15.72 -13.55
CA GLY A 279 7.86 15.48 -13.53
C GLY A 279 8.21 13.99 -13.53
N ASN A 280 7.52 13.18 -12.75
CA ASN A 280 7.66 11.72 -12.75
C ASN A 280 7.25 11.11 -14.10
N MET A 281 6.19 11.62 -14.75
CA MET A 281 5.82 11.18 -16.11
C MET A 281 6.92 11.50 -17.11
N VAL A 282 7.45 12.73 -17.08
CA VAL A 282 8.54 13.18 -17.98
C VAL A 282 9.82 12.35 -17.76
N LYS A 283 10.24 12.18 -16.49
CA LYS A 283 11.42 11.37 -16.17
C LYS A 283 11.29 9.94 -16.67
N ASN A 284 10.15 9.29 -16.42
CA ASN A 284 9.90 7.93 -16.89
C ASN A 284 9.90 7.82 -18.42
N ALA A 285 9.32 8.79 -19.11
CA ALA A 285 9.29 8.85 -20.57
C ALA A 285 10.70 9.03 -21.14
N LEU A 286 11.52 9.93 -20.57
CA LEU A 286 12.92 10.14 -20.97
C LEU A 286 13.78 8.91 -20.75
N GLU A 287 13.61 8.24 -19.60
CA GLU A 287 14.36 7.01 -19.28
C GLU A 287 14.04 5.85 -20.24
N ALA A 288 12.81 5.79 -20.75
CA ALA A 288 12.38 4.78 -21.72
C ALA A 288 12.68 5.18 -23.18
N CYS A 289 12.78 6.49 -23.47
CA CYS A 289 12.96 7.03 -24.82
C CYS A 289 14.33 6.64 -25.39
N PRO A 290 14.42 6.11 -26.63
CA PRO A 290 15.69 5.85 -27.28
C PRO A 290 16.50 7.14 -27.53
N PRO A 291 17.86 7.06 -27.61
CA PRO A 291 18.69 8.18 -28.03
C PRO A 291 18.29 8.71 -29.41
N GLY A 292 18.31 10.03 -29.59
CA GLY A 292 17.92 10.71 -30.84
C GLY A 292 16.43 10.99 -30.98
N GLU A 293 15.60 10.33 -30.20
CA GLU A 293 14.14 10.47 -30.23
C GLU A 293 13.63 11.60 -29.31
N ALA A 294 12.31 11.86 -29.35
CA ALA A 294 11.69 12.94 -28.61
C ALA A 294 10.61 12.43 -27.63
N VAL A 295 10.56 13.05 -26.45
CA VAL A 295 9.44 12.99 -25.54
C VAL A 295 8.52 14.18 -25.80
N THR A 296 7.24 13.92 -26.00
CA THR A 296 6.25 14.95 -26.34
C THR A 296 5.33 15.19 -25.14
N LEU A 297 5.21 16.47 -24.75
CA LEU A 297 4.33 16.92 -23.68
C LEU A 297 3.15 17.69 -24.31
N ALA A 298 1.93 17.43 -23.83
CA ALA A 298 0.77 18.19 -24.26
C ALA A 298 -0.24 18.34 -23.12
N CYS A 299 -1.08 19.37 -23.17
CA CYS A 299 -2.26 19.51 -22.34
C CYS A 299 -3.48 19.83 -23.21
N ALA A 300 -4.65 19.39 -22.76
CA ALA A 300 -5.90 19.67 -23.43
C ALA A 300 -7.04 19.82 -22.41
N ARG A 301 -7.95 20.76 -22.67
CA ARG A 301 -9.16 20.92 -21.85
C ARG A 301 -10.32 20.15 -22.49
N GLY A 302 -10.99 19.30 -21.70
CA GLY A 302 -12.20 18.59 -22.06
C GLY A 302 -13.31 18.86 -21.04
N GLY A 303 -14.15 19.87 -21.33
CA GLY A 303 -15.24 20.27 -20.43
C GLY A 303 -14.71 20.85 -19.12
N ASP A 304 -15.01 20.19 -18.00
CA ASP A 304 -14.62 20.54 -16.63
C ASP A 304 -13.27 19.92 -16.20
N ARG A 305 -12.56 19.25 -17.13
CA ARG A 305 -11.28 18.58 -16.83
C ARG A 305 -10.16 19.05 -17.77
N VAL A 306 -8.94 18.97 -17.24
CA VAL A 306 -7.69 19.17 -17.99
C VAL A 306 -6.92 17.87 -18.01
N ALA A 307 -6.50 17.44 -19.19
CA ALA A 307 -5.64 16.27 -19.40
C ALA A 307 -4.23 16.72 -19.79
N PHE A 308 -3.25 16.18 -19.10
CA PHE A 308 -1.83 16.30 -19.41
C PHE A 308 -1.35 14.97 -19.98
N SER A 309 -0.66 14.98 -21.10
CA SER A 309 -0.11 13.78 -21.71
C SER A 309 1.40 13.89 -21.89
N VAL A 310 2.09 12.79 -21.65
CA VAL A 310 3.51 12.61 -21.88
C VAL A 310 3.70 11.36 -22.72
N HIS A 311 4.22 11.55 -23.92
CA HIS A 311 4.43 10.49 -24.90
C HIS A 311 5.91 10.24 -25.16
N ASN A 312 6.29 8.97 -25.33
CA ASN A 312 7.57 8.53 -25.87
C ASN A 312 7.38 7.36 -26.86
N PRO A 313 8.28 7.17 -27.85
CA PRO A 313 8.12 6.15 -28.88
C PRO A 313 8.39 4.71 -28.41
N ALA A 314 8.86 4.51 -27.18
CA ALA A 314 9.16 3.16 -26.68
C ALA A 314 7.89 2.41 -26.28
N TYR A 315 7.81 1.13 -26.67
CA TYR A 315 6.76 0.22 -26.27
C TYR A 315 7.04 -0.36 -24.86
N MET A 316 6.01 -0.43 -24.04
CA MET A 316 6.04 -1.09 -22.74
C MET A 316 5.49 -2.52 -22.86
N PRO A 317 6.27 -3.58 -22.61
CA PRO A 317 5.82 -4.97 -22.66
C PRO A 317 4.61 -5.24 -21.76
N ARG A 318 3.78 -6.21 -22.13
CA ARG A 318 2.48 -6.47 -21.47
C ARG A 318 2.61 -6.85 -19.99
N ASP A 319 3.61 -7.61 -19.62
CA ASP A 319 3.94 -7.98 -18.24
C ASP A 319 4.27 -6.76 -17.35
N ILE A 320 4.92 -5.74 -17.93
CA ILE A 320 5.20 -4.46 -17.29
C ILE A 320 3.93 -3.61 -17.18
N GLN A 321 3.11 -3.57 -18.24
CA GLN A 321 1.85 -2.83 -18.23
C GLN A 321 0.91 -3.26 -17.09
N LEU A 322 0.89 -4.55 -16.76
CA LEU A 322 0.04 -5.11 -15.69
C LEU A 322 0.48 -4.68 -14.28
N GLN A 323 1.70 -4.17 -14.13
CA GLN A 323 2.32 -3.90 -12.83
C GLN A 323 2.77 -2.44 -12.66
N VAL A 324 2.68 -1.61 -13.70
CA VAL A 324 3.29 -0.27 -13.76
C VAL A 324 2.88 0.65 -12.59
N PHE A 325 1.67 0.52 -12.06
CA PHE A 325 1.19 1.28 -10.91
C PHE A 325 1.29 0.52 -9.58
N GLN A 326 1.84 -0.69 -9.60
CA GLN A 326 2.06 -1.41 -8.36
C GLN A 326 3.24 -0.80 -7.60
N ARG A 327 3.07 -0.72 -6.30
CA ARG A 327 4.09 -0.20 -5.40
C ARG A 327 5.35 -1.08 -5.47
N SER A 328 6.52 -0.43 -5.52
CA SER A 328 7.83 -1.10 -5.59
C SER A 328 8.09 -1.92 -6.86
N PHE A 329 7.22 -1.80 -7.88
CA PHE A 329 7.49 -2.42 -9.17
C PHE A 329 8.42 -1.54 -10.00
N SER A 330 9.54 -2.10 -10.46
CA SER A 330 10.49 -1.42 -11.35
C SER A 330 11.20 -2.43 -12.27
N THR A 331 11.38 -2.06 -13.53
CA THR A 331 12.22 -2.79 -14.48
C THR A 331 13.70 -2.37 -14.41
N LYS A 332 14.04 -1.40 -13.55
CA LYS A 332 15.34 -0.72 -13.52
C LYS A 332 16.21 -1.11 -12.32
N GLY A 333 15.86 -2.22 -11.64
CA GLY A 333 16.55 -2.77 -10.47
C GLY A 333 15.82 -2.55 -9.14
N GLU A 334 16.29 -3.22 -8.11
CA GLU A 334 15.77 -3.11 -6.75
C GLU A 334 15.87 -1.67 -6.22
N GLY A 335 14.91 -1.24 -5.38
CA GLY A 335 14.86 0.11 -4.80
C GLY A 335 14.24 1.19 -5.71
N ARG A 336 13.84 0.86 -6.93
CA ARG A 336 13.08 1.74 -7.83
C ARG A 336 11.64 1.26 -7.94
N GLY A 337 10.70 2.14 -8.31
CA GLY A 337 9.28 1.77 -8.52
C GLY A 337 8.30 2.58 -7.66
N LEU A 338 8.77 3.64 -7.03
CA LEU A 338 7.91 4.56 -6.28
C LEU A 338 7.27 5.63 -7.18
N GLY A 339 7.92 6.00 -8.30
CA GLY A 339 7.48 7.11 -9.15
C GLY A 339 6.09 6.91 -9.75
N THR A 340 5.80 5.75 -10.34
CA THR A 340 4.48 5.47 -10.94
C THR A 340 3.39 5.27 -9.88
N TYR A 341 3.72 4.67 -8.77
CA TYR A 341 2.82 4.56 -7.61
C TYR A 341 2.51 5.95 -7.01
N SER A 342 3.54 6.79 -6.79
CA SER A 342 3.39 8.16 -6.31
C SER A 342 2.52 9.01 -7.24
N MET A 343 2.71 8.92 -8.56
CA MET A 343 1.85 9.61 -9.53
C MET A 343 0.37 9.25 -9.32
N LYS A 344 0.05 7.97 -9.16
CA LYS A 344 -1.32 7.51 -8.94
C LYS A 344 -1.85 8.00 -7.60
N LEU A 345 -1.09 7.84 -6.51
CA LEU A 345 -1.47 8.22 -5.16
C LEU A 345 -1.78 9.73 -5.06
N LEU A 346 -0.84 10.59 -5.50
CA LEU A 346 -1.01 12.04 -5.47
C LEU A 346 -2.18 12.49 -6.33
N SER A 347 -2.37 11.89 -7.49
CA SER A 347 -3.46 12.27 -8.40
C SER A 347 -4.83 11.90 -7.84
N GLU A 348 -4.99 10.69 -7.29
CA GLU A 348 -6.29 10.18 -6.86
C GLU A 348 -6.70 10.70 -5.47
N GLN A 349 -5.76 10.82 -4.53
CA GLN A 349 -6.08 11.23 -3.15
C GLN A 349 -6.03 12.76 -2.94
N TYR A 350 -5.11 13.47 -3.60
CA TYR A 350 -4.85 14.88 -3.30
C TYR A 350 -5.28 15.86 -4.40
N LEU A 351 -5.25 15.43 -5.66
CA LEU A 351 -5.53 16.30 -6.81
C LEU A 351 -6.90 16.03 -7.46
N GLY A 352 -7.71 15.11 -6.92
CA GLY A 352 -9.03 14.74 -7.45
C GLY A 352 -8.99 14.27 -8.91
N GLY A 353 -7.84 13.76 -9.32
CA GLY A 353 -7.54 13.35 -10.69
C GLY A 353 -7.35 11.85 -10.87
N ARG A 354 -6.85 11.47 -12.04
CA ARG A 354 -6.54 10.08 -12.37
C ARG A 354 -5.37 10.02 -13.35
N VAL A 355 -4.48 9.05 -13.17
CA VAL A 355 -3.41 8.73 -14.12
C VAL A 355 -3.71 7.41 -14.83
N THR A 356 -3.60 7.42 -16.15
CA THR A 356 -3.76 6.24 -17.01
C THR A 356 -2.60 6.20 -18.00
N PHE A 357 -2.47 5.10 -18.74
CA PHE A 357 -1.51 4.99 -19.86
C PHE A 357 -2.07 4.12 -20.97
N THR A 358 -1.53 4.32 -22.15
CA THR A 358 -1.66 3.42 -23.31
C THR A 358 -0.26 3.08 -23.82
N SER A 359 -0.06 1.86 -24.30
CA SER A 359 1.20 1.45 -24.92
C SER A 359 0.95 0.36 -25.96
N ALA A 360 1.43 0.62 -27.17
CA ALA A 360 1.38 -0.33 -28.29
C ALA A 360 2.72 -0.29 -29.07
N PRO A 361 3.09 -1.38 -29.77
CA PRO A 361 4.38 -1.47 -30.46
C PRO A 361 4.63 -0.36 -31.49
N ASP A 362 3.60 0.06 -32.21
CA ASP A 362 3.71 1.06 -33.27
C ASP A 362 3.46 2.50 -32.79
N ASP A 363 2.78 2.66 -31.62
CA ASP A 363 2.35 3.95 -31.09
C ASP A 363 3.22 4.43 -29.91
N GLY A 364 4.15 3.59 -29.43
CA GLY A 364 4.92 3.89 -28.22
C GLY A 364 4.09 3.85 -26.95
N THR A 365 4.48 4.67 -25.97
CA THR A 365 3.79 4.77 -24.66
C THR A 365 3.35 6.21 -24.40
N THR A 366 2.09 6.38 -24.00
CA THR A 366 1.53 7.66 -23.57
C THR A 366 0.95 7.53 -22.17
N PHE A 367 1.47 8.30 -21.22
CA PHE A 367 0.82 8.52 -19.92
C PHE A 367 -0.10 9.73 -20.01
N VAL A 368 -1.28 9.62 -19.37
CA VAL A 368 -2.28 10.70 -19.32
C VAL A 368 -2.72 10.90 -17.88
N ALA A 369 -2.55 12.13 -17.37
CA ALA A 369 -3.02 12.57 -16.08
C ALA A 369 -4.17 13.58 -16.26
N THR A 370 -5.33 13.31 -15.67
CA THR A 370 -6.55 14.12 -15.87
C THR A 370 -7.04 14.66 -14.54
N TYR A 371 -7.24 15.99 -14.46
CA TYR A 371 -7.65 16.71 -13.25
C TYR A 371 -8.88 17.59 -13.48
N PRO A 372 -9.67 17.91 -12.44
CA PRO A 372 -10.72 18.90 -12.54
C PRO A 372 -10.11 20.29 -12.80
N VAL A 373 -10.83 21.14 -13.55
CA VAL A 373 -10.44 22.56 -13.74
C VAL A 373 -10.42 23.29 -12.38
N THR A 374 -11.28 22.88 -11.46
CA THR A 374 -11.31 23.41 -10.10
C THR A 374 -11.33 22.27 -9.12
N LEU A 375 -10.23 22.12 -8.38
CA LEU A 375 -10.18 21.20 -7.25
C LEU A 375 -10.92 21.83 -6.06
N VAL A 376 -11.90 21.11 -5.55
CA VAL A 376 -12.64 21.50 -4.33
C VAL A 376 -12.00 20.77 -3.17
N PRO A 377 -11.67 21.47 -2.05
CA PRO A 377 -11.03 20.89 -0.87
C PRO A 377 -11.83 19.76 -0.23
#